data_644c8a85587806d8fe90e81fa07480d6
#
_entry.id   644c8a85587806d8fe90e81fa07480d6
#
_cell.length_a   1.000
_cell.length_b   1.000
_cell.length_c   1.000
_cell.angle_alpha   90.00
_cell.angle_beta   90.00
_cell.angle_gamma   90.00
#
_symmetry.space_group_name_H-M   'P 1'
#
loop_
_entity.id
_entity.type
_entity.pdbx_description
1 polymer ?
#
loop_
_entity_poly.entity_id
_entity_poly.type
_entity_poly.pdbx_seq_one_letter_code
_entity_poly.pdbx_strand_id
1 'polypeptide(L)'
;MAPSSSSGFFPVVFGILCLMFISSLLLANSAKVKGTRVGKIELTDSATIRRNLLDNGLGLTPQMGWNSWNHFHCDINETLIKETADAMVSTGLAAVGYTYINLDDCWGELNRDSQGNLVPKASTFPSGIKALARYVHSKGLKLGIYSDAGTQTCSKTMPGSLGHEEQDAKTFASWGIDYLKYDNCANTGVSPKQRYPKMSKALLDSGRPIFFSLCEWGQEDPATWAPNIGNSWRTTGDIEDKWESMTSIADQNDKWASYAQPGAWNDPDMLEVGNGGMTTEEYRCHFSIWALAKAPLLIGCDVRSMDNVTFELLSNKEVIAVNQDKLGVQGKKVKKDGDLEVWAGPLTNHKVAVVLWNRGSSLANITAYWSDIGLKPSTIVDARDLWAHSTERSAQKQISAEVDSHACKMYTLKPHKRVHH
;
A
#
# COMPACT_ATOMS: atom_id res chain seq x y z
N MET A 1 13.17 -17.44 -57.52
CA MET A 1 13.78 -18.77 -57.81
C MET A 1 13.74 -19.57 -56.52
N ALA A 2 12.81 -20.47 -56.38
CA ALA A 2 12.88 -21.69 -55.58
C ALA A 2 13.26 -22.81 -56.55
N PRO A 3 13.61 -24.06 -56.19
CA PRO A 3 13.24 -24.84 -55.00
C PRO A 3 14.46 -25.63 -54.43
N SER A 4 14.43 -26.51 -53.45
CA SER A 4 13.80 -27.81 -53.24
C SER A 4 14.39 -28.45 -51.99
N SER A 5 13.64 -28.97 -51.08
CA SER A 5 13.18 -30.32 -50.73
C SER A 5 14.21 -31.45 -50.62
N SER A 6 14.23 -32.13 -49.45
CA SER A 6 14.28 -33.58 -49.24
C SER A 6 14.27 -33.91 -47.75
N SER A 7 13.31 -34.46 -47.19
CA SER A 7 12.72 -35.75 -46.79
C SER A 7 13.75 -36.82 -46.40
N GLY A 8 13.62 -37.38 -45.22
CA GLY A 8 14.31 -38.57 -44.72
C GLY A 8 13.54 -39.21 -43.54
N PHE A 9 13.05 -40.41 -43.79
CA PHE A 9 12.11 -41.25 -43.03
C PHE A 9 12.75 -42.04 -41.89
N PHE A 10 11.97 -42.33 -40.86
CA PHE A 10 11.87 -43.37 -39.81
C PHE A 10 12.83 -44.59 -39.84
N PRO A 11 12.98 -45.37 -38.74
CA PRO A 11 11.92 -46.25 -38.26
C PRO A 11 11.71 -46.42 -36.72
N VAL A 12 10.51 -46.87 -36.44
CA VAL A 12 9.93 -47.42 -35.20
C VAL A 12 10.55 -48.78 -34.87
N VAL A 13 10.79 -49.10 -33.60
CA VAL A 13 10.89 -50.49 -33.11
C VAL A 13 10.03 -50.63 -31.84
N PHE A 14 9.11 -51.59 -31.92
CA PHE A 14 8.21 -52.17 -30.93
C PHE A 14 8.96 -53.04 -29.92
N GLY A 15 8.48 -53.10 -28.68
CA GLY A 15 8.87 -54.12 -27.71
C GLY A 15 7.81 -54.29 -26.63
N ILE A 16 7.13 -55.41 -26.68
CA ILE A 16 5.90 -55.88 -26.04
C ILE A 16 6.16 -56.52 -24.67
N LEU A 17 5.18 -56.29 -23.75
CA LEU A 17 4.68 -57.13 -22.62
C LEU A 17 5.64 -57.83 -21.65
N CYS A 18 5.33 -57.60 -20.36
CA CYS A 18 5.06 -58.72 -19.45
C CYS A 18 4.13 -58.32 -18.29
N LEU A 19 2.92 -58.86 -18.32
CA LEU A 19 1.96 -58.92 -17.24
C LEU A 19 2.35 -60.02 -16.25
N MET A 20 2.35 -59.77 -14.97
CA MET A 20 2.12 -60.83 -13.92
C MET A 20 1.21 -60.28 -12.85
N PHE A 21 0.07 -60.90 -12.72
CA PHE A 21 -0.91 -60.84 -11.65
C PHE A 21 -0.31 -61.48 -10.35
N ILE A 22 -0.49 -60.84 -9.21
CA ILE A 22 -0.69 -61.54 -7.93
C ILE A 22 -1.72 -60.75 -7.12
N SER A 23 -2.84 -61.39 -6.91
CA SER A 23 -3.91 -61.05 -5.97
C SER A 23 -3.46 -61.46 -4.55
N SER A 24 -3.73 -60.66 -3.55
CA SER A 24 -4.49 -61.10 -2.37
C SER A 24 -4.34 -60.14 -1.17
N LEU A 25 -5.43 -59.98 -0.58
CA LEU A 25 -5.86 -59.72 0.80
C LEU A 25 -6.11 -58.25 1.20
N LEU A 26 -7.42 -58.02 1.29
CA LEU A 26 -8.04 -56.97 2.11
C LEU A 26 -7.60 -57.07 3.58
N LEU A 27 -7.06 -55.97 4.11
CA LEU A 27 -7.18 -55.64 5.51
C LEU A 27 -7.53 -54.17 5.62
N ALA A 28 -8.77 -53.91 6.04
CA ALA A 28 -9.28 -52.62 6.34
C ALA A 28 -8.55 -52.05 7.55
N ASN A 29 -7.73 -51.05 7.36
CA ASN A 29 -7.27 -50.17 8.43
C ASN A 29 -7.87 -48.78 8.24
N SER A 30 -8.88 -48.53 9.08
CA SER A 30 -9.48 -47.19 9.26
C SER A 30 -8.42 -46.24 9.79
N ALA A 31 -7.74 -45.54 8.88
CA ALA A 31 -6.91 -44.42 9.25
C ALA A 31 -7.82 -43.19 9.41
N LYS A 32 -8.08 -42.81 10.67
CA LYS A 32 -8.63 -41.52 11.03
C LYS A 32 -7.77 -40.43 10.39
N VAL A 33 -8.29 -39.79 9.37
CA VAL A 33 -7.77 -38.52 8.85
C VAL A 33 -7.93 -37.49 9.98
N LYS A 34 -6.84 -37.17 10.66
CA LYS A 34 -6.78 -36.02 11.54
C LYS A 34 -6.95 -34.78 10.68
N GLY A 35 -8.16 -34.23 10.70
CA GLY A 35 -8.41 -32.90 10.16
C GLY A 35 -7.46 -31.90 10.82
N THR A 36 -6.67 -31.23 10.00
CA THR A 36 -5.84 -30.12 10.42
C THR A 36 -6.78 -29.03 10.93
N ARG A 37 -6.83 -28.81 12.23
CA ARG A 37 -7.53 -27.68 12.83
C ARG A 37 -6.89 -26.42 12.30
N VAL A 38 -7.62 -25.69 11.46
CA VAL A 38 -7.35 -24.28 11.19
C VAL A 38 -7.37 -23.56 12.54
N GLY A 39 -6.28 -22.90 12.87
CA GLY A 39 -6.09 -22.28 14.17
C GLY A 39 -7.20 -21.29 14.48
N LYS A 40 -7.86 -21.53 15.61
CA LYS A 40 -8.79 -20.63 16.26
C LYS A 40 -8.05 -19.31 16.52
N ILE A 41 -8.48 -18.21 15.89
CA ILE A 41 -8.04 -16.89 16.26
C ILE A 41 -8.70 -16.58 17.61
N GLU A 42 -8.00 -16.90 18.70
CA GLU A 42 -8.35 -16.33 19.99
C GLU A 42 -7.88 -14.87 20.01
N LEU A 43 -8.82 -13.97 20.24
CA LEU A 43 -8.55 -12.59 20.65
C LEU A 43 -8.04 -12.60 22.11
N THR A 44 -6.96 -13.30 22.35
CA THR A 44 -6.16 -13.11 23.57
C THR A 44 -5.21 -11.96 23.30
N ASP A 45 -4.98 -11.10 24.30
CA ASP A 45 -3.89 -10.13 24.32
C ASP A 45 -2.61 -10.81 23.83
N SER A 46 -2.42 -10.81 22.51
CA SER A 46 -1.16 -11.24 21.96
C SER A 46 -0.16 -10.16 22.37
N ALA A 47 0.73 -10.51 23.25
CA ALA A 47 1.98 -9.80 23.44
C ALA A 47 2.57 -9.64 22.03
N THR A 48 2.30 -8.49 21.41
CA THR A 48 2.82 -8.13 20.11
C THR A 48 4.31 -8.28 20.25
N ILE A 49 4.92 -9.19 19.52
CA ILE A 49 6.37 -9.26 19.43
C ILE A 49 6.78 -7.88 18.96
N ARG A 50 7.27 -7.05 19.89
CA ARG A 50 7.80 -5.73 19.54
C ARG A 50 9.02 -5.99 18.67
N ARG A 51 8.82 -5.94 17.36
CA ARG A 51 9.92 -5.90 16.40
C ARG A 51 10.70 -4.62 16.71
N ASN A 52 12.01 -4.66 16.64
CA ASN A 52 12.81 -3.45 16.64
C ASN A 52 12.34 -2.62 15.42
N LEU A 53 11.76 -1.47 15.68
CA LEU A 53 11.30 -0.52 14.66
C LEU A 53 12.31 0.60 14.51
N LEU A 54 12.22 1.32 13.39
CA LEU A 54 12.95 2.58 13.23
C LEU A 54 12.48 3.56 14.32
N ASP A 55 13.40 3.99 15.16
CA ASP A 55 13.10 4.88 16.30
C ASP A 55 13.30 6.35 15.89
N ASN A 56 12.36 6.87 15.08
CA ASN A 56 12.31 8.30 14.72
C ASN A 56 11.01 8.98 15.15
N GLY A 57 10.13 8.29 15.85
CA GLY A 57 8.87 8.81 16.37
C GLY A 57 7.78 9.07 15.31
N LEU A 58 7.99 8.64 14.05
CA LEU A 58 7.09 8.90 12.93
C LEU A 58 6.26 7.67 12.54
N GLY A 59 5.23 7.88 11.72
CA GLY A 59 4.43 6.80 11.15
C GLY A 59 3.57 6.05 12.18
N LEU A 60 3.14 6.66 13.28
CA LEU A 60 2.26 6.03 14.28
C LEU A 60 0.90 5.61 13.69
N THR A 61 0.48 6.27 12.62
CA THR A 61 -0.54 5.86 11.67
C THR A 61 0.03 5.94 10.26
N PRO A 62 -0.58 5.27 9.25
CA PRO A 62 -0.11 5.37 7.87
C PRO A 62 -0.03 6.83 7.41
N GLN A 63 0.98 7.15 6.61
CA GLN A 63 1.14 8.49 6.06
C GLN A 63 0.01 8.85 5.10
N MET A 64 -0.40 10.12 5.14
CA MET A 64 -1.39 10.68 4.22
C MET A 64 -0.85 11.95 3.58
N GLY A 65 -1.02 12.07 2.27
CA GLY A 65 -0.53 13.22 1.52
C GLY A 65 -0.81 13.12 0.03
N TRP A 66 0.00 13.80 -0.74
CA TRP A 66 0.00 13.83 -2.19
C TRP A 66 1.40 13.56 -2.72
N ASN A 67 1.51 12.98 -3.91
CA ASN A 67 2.78 12.75 -4.59
C ASN A 67 2.64 13.11 -6.07
N SER A 68 3.68 13.70 -6.66
CA SER A 68 3.63 14.26 -8.01
C SER A 68 3.72 13.22 -9.14
N TRP A 69 4.14 11.97 -8.86
CA TRP A 69 4.56 11.06 -9.92
C TRP A 69 3.45 10.56 -10.82
N ASN A 70 2.38 9.98 -10.27
CA ASN A 70 1.40 9.23 -11.07
C ASN A 70 0.67 10.08 -12.11
N HIS A 71 0.51 11.38 -11.87
CA HIS A 71 -0.14 12.30 -12.81
C HIS A 71 0.85 13.12 -13.63
N PHE A 72 1.90 13.65 -12.98
CA PHE A 72 2.77 14.65 -13.60
C PHE A 72 4.10 14.09 -14.11
N HIS A 73 4.53 12.93 -13.62
CA HIS A 73 5.86 12.38 -13.92
C HIS A 73 6.96 13.46 -13.76
N CYS A 74 7.71 13.77 -14.80
CA CYS A 74 8.73 14.81 -14.82
C CYS A 74 8.23 16.23 -15.22
N ASP A 75 6.94 16.39 -15.49
CA ASP A 75 6.35 17.71 -15.81
C ASP A 75 5.99 18.45 -14.50
N ILE A 76 7.00 18.80 -13.76
CA ILE A 76 6.90 19.42 -12.43
C ILE A 76 7.71 20.69 -12.34
N ASN A 77 7.24 21.64 -11.53
CA ASN A 77 7.94 22.86 -11.20
C ASN A 77 7.48 23.43 -9.85
N GLU A 78 8.19 24.44 -9.33
CA GLU A 78 7.87 24.99 -7.99
C GLU A 78 6.49 25.63 -7.90
N THR A 79 5.97 26.17 -9.02
CA THR A 79 4.63 26.76 -9.08
C THR A 79 3.56 25.70 -8.90
N LEU A 80 3.67 24.59 -9.63
CA LEU A 80 2.78 23.44 -9.51
C LEU A 80 2.74 22.91 -8.07
N ILE A 81 3.89 22.74 -7.43
CA ILE A 81 3.94 22.24 -6.06
C ILE A 81 3.31 23.21 -5.05
N LYS A 82 3.52 24.54 -5.25
CA LYS A 82 2.88 25.57 -4.42
C LYS A 82 1.36 25.59 -4.61
N GLU A 83 0.88 25.55 -5.85
CA GLU A 83 -0.55 25.51 -6.17
C GLU A 83 -1.22 24.23 -5.62
N THR A 84 -0.52 23.09 -5.69
CA THR A 84 -0.98 21.84 -5.10
C THR A 84 -1.11 21.96 -3.56
N ALA A 85 -0.11 22.54 -2.90
CA ALA A 85 -0.18 22.78 -1.45
C ALA A 85 -1.35 23.71 -1.08
N ASP A 86 -1.60 24.76 -1.88
CA ASP A 86 -2.74 25.66 -1.71
C ASP A 86 -4.07 24.94 -1.93
N ALA A 87 -4.18 24.08 -2.94
CA ALA A 87 -5.36 23.29 -3.23
C ALA A 87 -5.66 22.28 -2.11
N MET A 88 -4.64 21.61 -1.57
CA MET A 88 -4.80 20.69 -0.43
C MET A 88 -5.43 21.38 0.79
N VAL A 89 -5.07 22.63 1.04
CA VAL A 89 -5.65 23.42 2.14
C VAL A 89 -7.04 23.93 1.78
N SER A 90 -7.20 24.55 0.61
CA SER A 90 -8.44 25.23 0.22
C SER A 90 -9.60 24.29 -0.04
N THR A 91 -9.34 23.07 -0.54
CA THR A 91 -10.36 22.03 -0.72
C THR A 91 -10.75 21.33 0.60
N GLY A 92 -9.92 21.45 1.64
CA GLY A 92 -10.13 20.76 2.92
C GLY A 92 -9.50 19.37 3.01
N LEU A 93 -8.76 18.89 1.99
CA LEU A 93 -8.04 17.61 2.06
C LEU A 93 -7.01 17.61 3.20
N ALA A 94 -6.30 18.72 3.42
CA ALA A 94 -5.41 18.87 4.57
C ALA A 94 -6.13 18.69 5.92
N ALA A 95 -7.36 19.20 6.03
CA ALA A 95 -8.15 19.12 7.25
C ALA A 95 -8.65 17.69 7.58
N VAL A 96 -8.67 16.78 6.60
CA VAL A 96 -9.00 15.36 6.82
C VAL A 96 -7.76 14.48 6.95
N GLY A 97 -6.55 15.07 6.95
CA GLY A 97 -5.32 14.37 7.31
C GLY A 97 -4.23 14.27 6.24
N TYR A 98 -4.47 14.70 5.02
CA TYR A 98 -3.46 14.71 3.95
C TYR A 98 -2.46 15.85 4.17
N THR A 99 -1.37 15.56 4.84
CA THR A 99 -0.41 16.60 5.30
C THR A 99 0.91 16.63 4.53
N TYR A 100 1.28 15.55 3.86
CA TYR A 100 2.52 15.52 3.09
C TYR A 100 2.29 15.99 1.64
N ILE A 101 3.18 16.84 1.15
CA ILE A 101 3.32 17.21 -0.27
C ILE A 101 4.65 16.60 -0.72
N ASN A 102 4.59 15.48 -1.45
CA ASN A 102 5.79 14.74 -1.85
C ASN A 102 6.16 15.10 -3.29
N LEU A 103 7.28 15.77 -3.43
CA LEU A 103 7.96 16.03 -4.68
C LEU A 103 8.74 14.77 -5.08
N ASP A 104 8.29 14.10 -6.15
CA ASP A 104 8.89 12.88 -6.68
C ASP A 104 10.12 13.18 -7.56
N ASP A 105 10.56 12.26 -8.39
CA ASP A 105 11.76 12.36 -9.24
C ASP A 105 11.78 13.61 -10.14
N CYS A 106 12.87 13.91 -10.78
CA CYS A 106 13.07 15.00 -11.77
C CYS A 106 13.22 16.43 -11.19
N TRP A 107 13.37 16.59 -9.88
CA TRP A 107 13.53 17.91 -9.26
C TRP A 107 14.97 18.47 -9.31
N GLY A 108 15.97 17.62 -9.54
CA GLY A 108 17.38 17.97 -9.47
C GLY A 108 18.03 18.15 -10.84
N GLU A 109 19.20 18.81 -10.84
CA GLU A 109 20.09 18.86 -12.01
C GLU A 109 20.73 17.49 -12.25
N LEU A 110 21.16 17.25 -13.50
CA LEU A 110 21.79 15.98 -13.90
C LEU A 110 23.08 15.68 -13.14
N ASN A 111 23.78 16.71 -12.71
CA ASN A 111 25.07 16.58 -12.03
C ASN A 111 25.04 17.23 -10.66
N ARG A 112 25.82 16.67 -9.74
CA ARG A 112 26.12 17.30 -8.46
C ARG A 112 27.01 18.54 -8.67
N ASP A 113 27.00 19.46 -7.70
CA ASP A 113 27.92 20.60 -7.73
C ASP A 113 29.38 20.18 -7.47
N SER A 114 30.31 21.14 -7.52
CA SER A 114 31.73 20.89 -7.28
C SER A 114 32.08 20.39 -5.86
N GLN A 115 31.12 20.49 -4.94
CA GLN A 115 31.24 20.01 -3.56
C GLN A 115 30.52 18.63 -3.37
N GLY A 116 29.93 18.11 -4.42
CA GLY A 116 29.21 16.84 -4.41
C GLY A 116 27.75 16.93 -3.92
N ASN A 117 27.18 18.12 -3.78
CA ASN A 117 25.79 18.28 -3.35
C ASN A 117 24.82 18.07 -4.50
N LEU A 118 23.62 17.57 -4.18
CA LEU A 118 22.46 17.61 -5.08
C LEU A 118 22.03 19.07 -5.32
N VAL A 119 21.72 19.39 -6.56
CA VAL A 119 21.37 20.75 -6.98
C VAL A 119 19.93 20.77 -7.48
N PRO A 120 19.05 21.62 -6.94
CA PRO A 120 17.71 21.82 -7.53
C PRO A 120 17.82 22.31 -8.97
N LYS A 121 16.98 21.78 -9.87
CA LYS A 121 16.96 22.16 -11.28
C LYS A 121 16.53 23.62 -11.43
N ALA A 122 17.46 24.50 -11.79
CA ALA A 122 17.22 25.94 -11.82
C ALA A 122 16.07 26.39 -12.75
N SER A 123 15.82 25.62 -13.82
CA SER A 123 14.73 25.92 -14.78
C SER A 123 13.33 25.65 -14.23
N THR A 124 13.19 24.74 -13.26
CA THR A 124 11.89 24.33 -12.70
C THR A 124 11.73 24.69 -11.22
N PHE A 125 12.84 24.77 -10.49
CA PHE A 125 12.88 25.13 -9.05
C PHE A 125 13.85 26.29 -8.79
N PRO A 126 13.64 27.47 -9.41
CA PRO A 126 14.60 28.58 -9.34
C PRO A 126 14.80 29.13 -7.94
N SER A 127 13.79 29.02 -7.04
CA SER A 127 13.91 29.46 -5.65
C SER A 127 14.63 28.44 -4.75
N GLY A 128 14.86 27.22 -5.25
CA GLY A 128 15.45 26.09 -4.53
C GLY A 128 14.51 25.39 -3.56
N ILE A 129 14.85 24.15 -3.22
CA ILE A 129 14.00 23.27 -2.40
C ILE A 129 13.79 23.82 -0.98
N LYS A 130 14.78 24.48 -0.39
CA LYS A 130 14.64 25.10 0.94
C LYS A 130 13.56 26.19 0.98
N ALA A 131 13.45 26.98 -0.09
CA ALA A 131 12.40 28.01 -0.19
C ALA A 131 11.03 27.38 -0.38
N LEU A 132 10.94 26.31 -1.19
CA LEU A 132 9.74 25.53 -1.38
C LEU A 132 9.27 24.89 -0.07
N ALA A 133 10.17 24.30 0.71
CA ALA A 133 9.86 23.72 2.02
C ALA A 133 9.27 24.77 2.98
N ARG A 134 9.86 25.97 3.05
CA ARG A 134 9.30 27.07 3.85
C ARG A 134 7.89 27.46 3.41
N TYR A 135 7.62 27.49 2.09
CA TYR A 135 6.29 27.78 1.58
C TYR A 135 5.28 26.72 2.01
N VAL A 136 5.60 25.44 1.81
CA VAL A 136 4.72 24.32 2.19
C VAL A 136 4.48 24.31 3.70
N HIS A 137 5.51 24.54 4.51
CA HIS A 137 5.37 24.65 5.96
C HIS A 137 4.51 25.85 6.39
N SER A 138 4.55 26.96 5.66
CA SER A 138 3.69 28.13 5.95
C SER A 138 2.20 27.84 5.78
N LYS A 139 1.85 26.76 5.05
CA LYS A 139 0.49 26.26 4.87
C LYS A 139 0.10 25.22 5.93
N GLY A 140 0.98 24.91 6.89
CA GLY A 140 0.78 23.85 7.88
C GLY A 140 0.98 22.43 7.34
N LEU A 141 1.59 22.31 6.16
CA LEU A 141 1.88 21.05 5.48
C LEU A 141 3.35 20.67 5.62
N LYS A 142 3.72 19.48 5.17
CA LYS A 142 5.06 18.90 5.22
C LYS A 142 5.57 18.64 3.80
N LEU A 143 6.85 18.94 3.53
CA LEU A 143 7.44 18.66 2.22
C LEU A 143 8.23 17.35 2.25
N GLY A 144 7.87 16.43 1.35
CA GLY A 144 8.66 15.27 1.02
C GLY A 144 9.51 15.48 -0.24
N ILE A 145 10.55 14.68 -0.36
CA ILE A 145 11.46 14.67 -1.51
C ILE A 145 11.74 13.24 -1.95
N TYR A 146 12.29 13.08 -3.13
CA TYR A 146 12.67 11.81 -3.74
C TYR A 146 14.20 11.74 -3.91
N SER A 147 14.75 10.54 -3.71
CA SER A 147 16.07 10.16 -4.16
C SER A 147 16.10 8.65 -4.46
N ASP A 148 17.27 8.11 -4.77
CA ASP A 148 17.45 6.72 -5.16
C ASP A 148 18.64 6.09 -4.45
N ALA A 149 18.54 4.83 -4.08
CA ALA A 149 19.61 4.04 -3.47
C ALA A 149 20.69 3.61 -4.48
N GLY A 150 20.58 4.04 -5.71
CA GLY A 150 21.55 3.80 -6.79
C GLY A 150 22.37 5.01 -7.14
N THR A 151 23.10 4.93 -8.24
CA THR A 151 23.96 6.01 -8.76
C THR A 151 23.19 7.08 -9.51
N GLN A 152 21.98 6.74 -10.02
CA GLN A 152 21.05 7.64 -10.70
C GLN A 152 19.63 7.31 -10.28
N THR A 153 18.72 8.28 -10.38
CA THR A 153 17.29 8.08 -10.18
C THR A 153 16.67 7.30 -11.34
N CYS A 154 15.43 6.83 -11.16
CA CYS A 154 14.74 6.00 -12.15
C CYS A 154 14.48 6.75 -13.46
N SER A 155 14.20 8.04 -13.42
CA SER A 155 14.09 8.90 -14.62
C SER A 155 15.41 9.15 -15.31
N LYS A 156 16.55 8.88 -14.64
CA LYS A 156 17.92 9.19 -15.10
C LYS A 156 18.17 10.70 -15.31
N THR A 157 17.38 11.55 -14.72
CA THR A 157 17.48 13.01 -14.86
C THR A 157 18.34 13.65 -13.76
N MET A 158 18.66 12.92 -12.70
CA MET A 158 19.46 13.40 -11.58
C MET A 158 20.25 12.27 -10.91
N PRO A 159 21.30 12.59 -10.12
CA PRO A 159 22.07 11.59 -9.38
C PRO A 159 21.22 10.93 -8.28
N GLY A 160 21.45 9.64 -8.05
CA GLY A 160 21.02 8.97 -6.83
C GLY A 160 21.98 9.24 -5.67
N SER A 161 21.66 8.70 -4.50
CA SER A 161 22.42 8.95 -3.25
C SER A 161 23.47 7.88 -2.91
N LEU A 162 23.64 6.85 -3.75
CA LEU A 162 24.60 5.76 -3.48
C LEU A 162 26.02 6.33 -3.33
N GLY A 163 26.61 6.14 -2.14
CA GLY A 163 27.93 6.67 -1.78
C GLY A 163 27.94 8.14 -1.32
N HIS A 164 26.76 8.78 -1.25
CA HIS A 164 26.57 10.17 -0.79
C HIS A 164 25.50 10.27 0.32
N GLU A 165 25.11 9.16 0.92
CA GLU A 165 23.95 9.07 1.82
C GLU A 165 24.03 10.07 2.98
N GLU A 166 25.20 10.22 3.62
CA GLU A 166 25.39 11.16 4.74
C GLU A 166 25.31 12.63 4.28
N GLN A 167 25.86 12.94 3.12
CA GLN A 167 25.83 14.29 2.56
C GLN A 167 24.43 14.70 2.18
N ASP A 168 23.73 13.80 1.48
CA ASP A 168 22.36 14.04 1.01
C ASP A 168 21.38 14.14 2.18
N ALA A 169 21.48 13.26 3.18
CA ALA A 169 20.65 13.33 4.38
C ALA A 169 20.82 14.67 5.13
N LYS A 170 22.06 15.17 5.29
CA LYS A 170 22.33 16.48 5.87
C LYS A 170 21.73 17.60 5.01
N THR A 171 21.81 17.49 3.70
CA THR A 171 21.23 18.44 2.75
C THR A 171 19.70 18.48 2.91
N PHE A 172 19.03 17.31 2.90
CA PHE A 172 17.59 17.22 3.11
C PHE A 172 17.16 17.80 4.46
N ALA A 173 17.87 17.48 5.53
CA ALA A 173 17.61 18.06 6.85
C ALA A 173 17.76 19.58 6.84
N SER A 174 18.81 20.13 6.20
CA SER A 174 19.07 21.58 6.09
C SER A 174 18.02 22.33 5.28
N TRP A 175 17.38 21.65 4.33
CA TRP A 175 16.28 22.20 3.54
C TRP A 175 14.93 22.13 4.27
N GLY A 176 14.84 21.36 5.36
CA GLY A 176 13.62 21.19 6.13
C GLY A 176 12.70 20.11 5.55
N ILE A 177 13.26 19.10 4.91
CA ILE A 177 12.49 17.96 4.38
C ILE A 177 11.92 17.12 5.52
N ASP A 178 10.68 16.63 5.34
CA ASP A 178 9.93 15.86 6.32
C ASP A 178 9.71 14.39 5.91
N TYR A 179 9.94 14.06 4.63
CA TYR A 179 9.68 12.73 4.05
C TYR A 179 10.70 12.46 2.94
N LEU A 180 11.25 11.27 2.89
CA LEU A 180 12.09 10.81 1.79
C LEU A 180 11.50 9.53 1.18
N LYS A 181 11.09 9.59 -0.10
CA LYS A 181 10.90 8.40 -0.94
C LYS A 181 12.25 8.02 -1.52
N TYR A 182 12.67 6.77 -1.31
CA TYR A 182 13.99 6.28 -1.67
C TYR A 182 13.89 5.06 -2.56
N ASP A 183 14.22 5.24 -3.83
CA ASP A 183 13.98 4.27 -4.89
C ASP A 183 15.14 3.29 -5.11
N ASN A 184 15.07 2.40 -6.11
CA ASN A 184 15.91 1.22 -6.26
C ASN A 184 16.57 1.07 -7.65
N CYS A 185 16.56 2.12 -8.46
CA CYS A 185 17.16 2.11 -9.79
C CYS A 185 18.70 2.18 -9.73
N ALA A 186 19.37 1.97 -10.85
CA ALA A 186 20.83 2.08 -11.01
C ALA A 186 21.66 1.53 -9.81
N ASN A 187 21.22 0.40 -9.25
CA ASN A 187 21.70 -0.16 -7.99
C ASN A 187 23.04 -0.91 -8.05
N THR A 188 23.66 -1.00 -9.25
CA THR A 188 24.95 -1.66 -9.48
C THR A 188 25.02 -3.12 -9.03
N GLY A 189 23.87 -3.79 -8.90
CA GLY A 189 23.78 -5.20 -8.44
C GLY A 189 23.95 -5.38 -6.93
N VAL A 190 23.98 -4.30 -6.15
CA VAL A 190 24.07 -4.36 -4.68
C VAL A 190 22.67 -4.53 -4.07
N SER A 191 22.53 -5.50 -3.16
CA SER A 191 21.27 -5.79 -2.47
C SER A 191 20.70 -4.55 -1.76
N PRO A 192 19.35 -4.34 -1.79
CA PRO A 192 18.70 -3.29 -1.02
C PRO A 192 18.98 -3.41 0.48
N LYS A 193 19.12 -4.63 1.02
CA LYS A 193 19.50 -4.85 2.43
C LYS A 193 20.85 -4.27 2.82
N GLN A 194 21.70 -3.97 1.84
CA GLN A 194 23.01 -3.32 2.08
C GLN A 194 22.97 -1.81 1.85
N ARG A 195 22.09 -1.32 0.95
CA ARG A 195 22.04 0.08 0.53
C ARG A 195 21.10 0.92 1.42
N TYR A 196 19.89 0.46 1.65
CA TYR A 196 18.87 1.21 2.41
C TYR A 196 19.28 1.51 3.87
N PRO A 197 19.92 0.59 4.63
CA PRO A 197 20.36 0.90 5.99
C PRO A 197 21.33 2.07 6.09
N LYS A 198 22.13 2.36 5.05
CA LYS A 198 23.05 3.48 5.04
C LYS A 198 22.31 4.82 5.06
N MET A 199 21.29 4.96 4.20
CA MET A 199 20.46 6.17 4.19
C MET A 199 19.64 6.27 5.48
N SER A 200 19.07 5.17 5.97
CA SER A 200 18.36 5.16 7.26
C SER A 200 19.20 5.74 8.40
N LYS A 201 20.44 5.24 8.53
CA LYS A 201 21.37 5.75 9.53
C LYS A 201 21.71 7.23 9.29
N ALA A 202 21.98 7.62 8.04
CA ALA A 202 22.30 9.00 7.70
C ALA A 202 21.16 9.97 8.03
N LEU A 203 19.91 9.57 7.80
CA LEU A 203 18.74 10.35 8.17
C LEU A 203 18.61 10.51 9.69
N LEU A 204 18.81 9.45 10.48
CA LEU A 204 18.82 9.53 11.95
C LEU A 204 19.92 10.46 12.45
N ASP A 205 21.13 10.36 11.89
CA ASP A 205 22.28 11.17 12.26
C ASP A 205 22.15 12.64 11.81
N SER A 206 21.22 12.96 10.91
CA SER A 206 21.00 14.33 10.41
C SER A 206 20.42 15.29 11.46
N GLY A 207 19.87 14.75 12.55
CA GLY A 207 19.27 15.53 13.64
C GLY A 207 17.84 16.03 13.34
N ARG A 208 17.27 15.70 12.16
CA ARG A 208 15.88 16.01 11.80
C ARG A 208 15.07 14.73 11.64
N PRO A 209 13.88 14.60 12.26
CA PRO A 209 12.99 13.49 12.00
C PRO A 209 12.47 13.58 10.55
N ILE A 210 12.83 12.60 9.71
CA ILE A 210 12.40 12.48 8.32
C ILE A 210 11.72 11.13 8.18
N PHE A 211 10.48 11.10 7.68
CA PHE A 211 9.77 9.86 7.37
C PHE A 211 10.51 9.15 6.24
N PHE A 212 10.95 7.93 6.46
CA PHE A 212 11.71 7.18 5.47
C PHE A 212 10.84 6.11 4.81
N SER A 213 10.58 6.28 3.52
CA SER A 213 9.76 5.40 2.68
C SER A 213 10.66 4.68 1.68
N LEU A 214 10.74 3.36 1.83
CA LEU A 214 11.53 2.48 0.97
C LEU A 214 10.71 2.11 -0.28
N CYS A 215 11.31 2.29 -1.46
CA CYS A 215 10.67 2.01 -2.75
C CYS A 215 11.48 0.96 -3.55
N GLU A 216 11.66 -0.23 -2.97
CA GLU A 216 12.41 -1.34 -3.57
C GLU A 216 11.53 -2.37 -4.28
N TRP A 217 10.25 -2.03 -4.55
CA TRP A 217 9.30 -2.81 -5.35
C TRP A 217 9.05 -4.24 -4.84
N GLY A 218 9.15 -4.47 -3.55
CA GLY A 218 8.99 -5.79 -2.94
C GLY A 218 10.18 -6.73 -3.11
N GLN A 219 11.32 -6.25 -3.65
CA GLN A 219 12.51 -7.05 -3.82
C GLN A 219 13.08 -7.52 -2.47
N GLU A 220 13.44 -8.80 -2.41
CA GLU A 220 13.97 -9.45 -1.22
C GLU A 220 13.04 -9.41 0.01
N ASP A 221 11.70 -9.38 -0.22
CA ASP A 221 10.67 -9.43 0.82
C ASP A 221 10.86 -8.37 1.93
N PRO A 222 10.72 -7.08 1.62
CA PRO A 222 11.06 -5.96 2.50
C PRO A 222 10.31 -5.97 3.83
N ALA A 223 9.07 -6.48 3.88
CA ALA A 223 8.33 -6.63 5.12
C ALA A 223 9.09 -7.43 6.20
N THR A 224 10.06 -8.28 5.79
CA THR A 224 10.83 -9.12 6.70
C THR A 224 12.05 -8.43 7.31
N TRP A 225 12.56 -7.35 6.69
CA TRP A 225 13.77 -6.67 7.13
C TRP A 225 13.64 -5.14 7.26
N ALA A 226 12.72 -4.50 6.54
CA ALA A 226 12.57 -3.05 6.53
C ALA A 226 11.99 -2.41 7.82
N PRO A 227 11.25 -3.10 8.71
CA PRO A 227 10.63 -2.45 9.87
C PRO A 227 11.58 -1.67 10.80
N ASN A 228 12.84 -2.06 10.88
CA ASN A 228 13.86 -1.35 11.69
C ASN A 228 14.69 -0.34 10.87
N ILE A 229 14.34 -0.15 9.59
CA ILE A 229 15.10 0.67 8.64
C ILE A 229 14.25 1.85 8.15
N GLY A 230 12.96 1.64 7.87
CA GLY A 230 12.05 2.63 7.35
C GLY A 230 10.69 2.62 8.01
N ASN A 231 9.93 3.69 7.79
CA ASN A 231 8.57 3.84 8.30
C ASN A 231 7.52 3.18 7.36
N SER A 232 7.85 3.01 6.08
CA SER A 232 7.07 2.22 5.12
C SER A 232 7.99 1.62 4.06
N TRP A 233 7.49 0.59 3.37
CA TRP A 233 8.22 -0.10 2.31
C TRP A 233 7.25 -0.62 1.24
N ARG A 234 7.62 -0.44 -0.02
CA ARG A 234 6.88 -0.97 -1.15
C ARG A 234 6.88 -2.51 -1.11
N THR A 235 5.71 -3.09 -1.23
CA THR A 235 5.52 -4.55 -1.23
C THR A 235 5.36 -5.13 -2.63
N THR A 236 5.24 -4.26 -3.64
CA THR A 236 4.87 -4.59 -5.02
C THR A 236 5.63 -3.72 -6.02
N GLY A 237 5.61 -4.09 -7.30
CA GLY A 237 5.90 -3.18 -8.41
C GLY A 237 4.96 -1.98 -8.44
N ASP A 238 5.16 -1.09 -9.43
CA ASP A 238 4.38 0.14 -9.54
C ASP A 238 2.93 -0.13 -9.95
N ILE A 239 2.00 0.64 -9.36
CA ILE A 239 0.58 0.61 -9.72
C ILE A 239 0.36 1.38 -11.01
N GLU A 240 -0.58 0.90 -11.82
CA GLU A 240 -1.12 1.62 -12.96
C GLU A 240 -2.59 1.93 -12.71
N ASP A 241 -3.11 3.03 -13.29
CA ASP A 241 -4.51 3.42 -13.19
C ASP A 241 -5.42 2.49 -14.01
N LYS A 242 -5.49 1.23 -13.57
CA LYS A 242 -6.25 0.13 -14.18
C LYS A 242 -6.74 -0.84 -13.12
N TRP A 243 -7.94 -1.37 -13.32
CA TRP A 243 -8.55 -2.35 -12.43
C TRP A 243 -7.66 -3.57 -12.17
N GLU A 244 -7.09 -4.16 -13.21
CA GLU A 244 -6.25 -5.34 -13.12
C GLU A 244 -4.97 -5.08 -12.33
N SER A 245 -4.37 -3.91 -12.51
CA SER A 245 -3.19 -3.49 -11.74
C SER A 245 -3.54 -3.32 -10.26
N MET A 246 -4.56 -2.53 -9.96
CA MET A 246 -5.00 -2.25 -8.59
C MET A 246 -5.36 -3.54 -7.83
N THR A 247 -6.12 -4.43 -8.45
CA THR A 247 -6.54 -5.70 -7.82
C THR A 247 -5.39 -6.66 -7.60
N SER A 248 -4.45 -6.75 -8.55
CA SER A 248 -3.22 -7.55 -8.43
C SER A 248 -2.32 -7.03 -7.30
N ILE A 249 -2.15 -5.71 -7.20
CA ILE A 249 -1.38 -5.04 -6.15
C ILE A 249 -1.98 -5.32 -4.77
N ALA A 250 -3.32 -5.22 -4.64
CA ALA A 250 -4.01 -5.56 -3.40
C ALA A 250 -3.73 -7.00 -2.94
N ASP A 251 -3.79 -7.97 -3.86
CA ASP A 251 -3.51 -9.39 -3.58
C ASP A 251 -2.04 -9.62 -3.17
N GLN A 252 -1.10 -8.95 -3.83
CA GLN A 252 0.32 -9.04 -3.50
C GLN A 252 0.63 -8.47 -2.13
N ASN A 253 -0.02 -7.37 -1.75
CA ASN A 253 0.16 -6.72 -0.45
C ASN A 253 -0.47 -7.53 0.70
N ASP A 254 -1.56 -8.27 0.44
CA ASP A 254 -2.32 -9.01 1.46
C ASP A 254 -1.47 -10.01 2.24
N LYS A 255 -0.55 -10.71 1.57
CA LYS A 255 0.35 -11.69 2.20
C LYS A 255 1.23 -11.12 3.31
N TRP A 256 1.45 -9.80 3.30
CA TRP A 256 2.30 -9.09 4.26
C TRP A 256 1.54 -8.47 5.44
N ALA A 257 0.21 -8.68 5.52
CA ALA A 257 -0.65 -8.01 6.50
C ALA A 257 -0.14 -8.11 7.95
N SER A 258 0.47 -9.24 8.34
CA SER A 258 0.98 -9.44 9.70
C SER A 258 2.25 -8.64 10.04
N TYR A 259 2.82 -7.93 9.07
CA TYR A 259 4.05 -7.16 9.26
C TYR A 259 3.79 -5.69 9.54
N ALA A 260 2.64 -5.15 9.12
CA ALA A 260 2.25 -3.77 9.38
C ALA A 260 1.94 -3.54 10.85
N GLN A 261 2.43 -2.43 11.39
CA GLN A 261 2.18 -1.99 12.76
C GLN A 261 2.48 -0.49 12.88
N PRO A 262 2.02 0.20 13.95
CA PRO A 262 2.38 1.60 14.18
C PRO A 262 3.88 1.84 14.10
N GLY A 263 4.30 2.77 13.24
CA GLY A 263 5.69 3.09 12.93
C GLY A 263 6.27 2.37 11.71
N ALA A 264 5.56 1.37 11.16
CA ALA A 264 6.09 0.48 10.11
C ALA A 264 4.96 -0.08 9.23
N TRP A 265 4.87 0.36 7.96
CA TRP A 265 3.72 0.11 7.10
C TRP A 265 4.10 -0.56 5.78
N ASN A 266 3.30 -1.56 5.40
CA ASN A 266 3.30 -2.08 4.04
C ASN A 266 2.75 -1.02 3.08
N ASP A 267 3.40 -0.84 1.95
CA ASP A 267 3.06 0.14 0.94
C ASP A 267 2.75 -0.54 -0.40
N PRO A 268 1.47 -0.66 -0.78
CA PRO A 268 1.06 -1.20 -2.08
C PRO A 268 1.10 -0.15 -3.20
N ASP A 269 1.79 0.96 -3.00
CA ASP A 269 1.85 2.13 -3.87
C ASP A 269 0.71 3.14 -3.66
N MET A 270 0.77 4.25 -4.38
CA MET A 270 -0.09 5.43 -4.25
C MET A 270 -1.52 5.17 -4.72
N LEU A 271 -2.39 6.11 -4.41
CA LEU A 271 -3.78 6.12 -4.88
C LEU A 271 -3.86 6.63 -6.32
N GLU A 272 -4.50 5.85 -7.19
CA GLU A 272 -4.84 6.26 -8.56
C GLU A 272 -6.19 6.99 -8.65
N VAL A 273 -6.90 7.13 -7.54
CA VAL A 273 -8.23 7.77 -7.48
C VAL A 273 -8.18 9.17 -8.10
N GLY A 274 -8.96 9.35 -9.16
CA GLY A 274 -9.08 10.62 -9.88
C GLY A 274 -8.17 10.78 -11.12
N ASN A 275 -7.38 9.77 -11.48
CA ASN A 275 -6.54 9.81 -12.69
C ASN A 275 -7.30 9.46 -13.98
N GLY A 276 -8.49 8.83 -13.89
CA GLY A 276 -9.43 8.67 -15.02
C GLY A 276 -9.36 7.33 -15.75
N GLY A 277 -8.50 6.40 -15.34
CA GLY A 277 -8.36 5.07 -15.97
C GLY A 277 -9.30 4.01 -15.41
N MET A 278 -9.93 4.26 -14.26
CA MET A 278 -10.92 3.38 -13.62
C MET A 278 -12.27 4.08 -13.46
N THR A 279 -13.33 3.29 -13.29
CA THR A 279 -14.67 3.80 -12.97
C THR A 279 -14.74 4.33 -11.54
N THR A 280 -15.79 5.10 -11.22
CA THR A 280 -16.04 5.58 -9.84
C THR A 280 -16.12 4.45 -8.82
N GLU A 281 -16.76 3.34 -9.15
CA GLU A 281 -16.89 2.21 -8.22
C GLU A 281 -15.58 1.45 -8.05
N GLU A 282 -14.77 1.33 -9.09
CA GLU A 282 -13.42 0.77 -9.00
C GLU A 282 -12.51 1.66 -8.13
N TYR A 283 -12.58 2.99 -8.26
CA TYR A 283 -11.88 3.93 -7.37
C TYR A 283 -12.40 3.85 -5.93
N ARG A 284 -13.71 3.65 -5.73
CA ARG A 284 -14.29 3.41 -4.40
C ARG A 284 -13.74 2.15 -3.76
N CYS A 285 -13.61 1.06 -4.53
CA CYS A 285 -12.96 -0.17 -4.08
C CYS A 285 -11.49 0.04 -3.74
N HIS A 286 -10.75 0.73 -4.63
CA HIS A 286 -9.35 1.06 -4.43
C HIS A 286 -9.15 1.79 -3.09
N PHE A 287 -9.88 2.86 -2.85
CA PHE A 287 -9.78 3.63 -1.61
C PHE A 287 -10.18 2.80 -0.38
N SER A 288 -11.24 1.98 -0.48
CA SER A 288 -11.71 1.10 0.60
C SER A 288 -10.66 0.05 1.00
N ILE A 289 -10.06 -0.62 0.01
CA ILE A 289 -9.04 -1.66 0.24
C ILE A 289 -7.75 -1.04 0.79
N TRP A 290 -7.27 0.10 0.24
CA TRP A 290 -6.11 0.81 0.78
C TRP A 290 -6.34 1.25 2.23
N ALA A 291 -7.53 1.75 2.54
CA ALA A 291 -7.88 2.13 3.91
C ALA A 291 -7.87 0.92 4.85
N LEU A 292 -8.48 -0.20 4.46
CA LEU A 292 -8.49 -1.42 5.25
C LEU A 292 -7.09 -2.03 5.43
N ALA A 293 -6.29 -2.01 4.38
CA ALA A 293 -4.92 -2.53 4.37
C ALA A 293 -3.93 -1.64 5.14
N LYS A 294 -4.35 -0.51 5.74
CA LYS A 294 -3.44 0.44 6.39
C LYS A 294 -2.34 0.93 5.44
N ALA A 295 -2.65 0.98 4.14
CA ALA A 295 -1.74 1.50 3.13
C ALA A 295 -1.53 3.01 3.31
N PRO A 296 -0.39 3.55 2.87
CA PRO A 296 -0.26 4.99 2.69
C PRO A 296 -1.39 5.55 1.83
N LEU A 297 -2.05 6.61 2.30
CA LEU A 297 -3.03 7.33 1.49
C LEU A 297 -2.33 8.52 0.82
N LEU A 298 -1.59 8.24 -0.23
CA LEU A 298 -0.89 9.24 -1.04
C LEU A 298 -1.65 9.46 -2.35
N ILE A 299 -2.28 10.62 -2.48
CA ILE A 299 -3.06 11.01 -3.65
C ILE A 299 -2.13 11.18 -4.86
N GLY A 300 -2.46 10.55 -5.98
CA GLY A 300 -1.66 10.60 -7.21
C GLY A 300 -2.26 11.47 -8.31
N CYS A 301 -3.46 12.06 -8.16
CA CYS A 301 -4.11 12.89 -9.18
C CYS A 301 -3.80 14.38 -9.03
N ASP A 302 -4.22 15.20 -10.03
CA ASP A 302 -4.17 16.66 -9.94
C ASP A 302 -5.30 17.20 -9.05
N VAL A 303 -5.00 17.46 -7.79
CA VAL A 303 -5.97 17.97 -6.80
C VAL A 303 -6.41 19.44 -7.06
N ARG A 304 -5.75 20.16 -7.95
CA ARG A 304 -6.09 21.54 -8.30
C ARG A 304 -7.35 21.64 -9.17
N SER A 305 -7.68 20.53 -9.86
CA SER A 305 -8.80 20.44 -10.80
C SER A 305 -9.66 19.20 -10.65
N MET A 306 -9.57 18.50 -9.49
CA MET A 306 -10.38 17.30 -9.23
C MET A 306 -11.88 17.61 -9.24
N ASP A 307 -12.68 16.66 -9.72
CA ASP A 307 -14.13 16.74 -9.68
C ASP A 307 -14.72 16.44 -8.29
N ASN A 308 -16.02 16.70 -8.13
CA ASN A 308 -16.71 16.49 -6.87
C ASN A 308 -16.74 15.02 -6.43
N VAL A 309 -16.79 14.08 -7.38
CA VAL A 309 -16.82 12.64 -7.09
C VAL A 309 -15.48 12.18 -6.54
N THR A 310 -14.39 12.59 -7.16
CA THR A 310 -13.02 12.35 -6.69
C THR A 310 -12.82 12.94 -5.30
N PHE A 311 -13.28 14.18 -5.08
CA PHE A 311 -13.22 14.81 -3.75
C PHE A 311 -14.01 14.03 -2.70
N GLU A 312 -15.26 13.60 -3.01
CA GLU A 312 -16.09 12.79 -2.11
C GLU A 312 -15.37 11.50 -1.70
N LEU A 313 -14.78 10.78 -2.67
CA LEU A 313 -14.04 9.55 -2.40
C LEU A 313 -12.85 9.82 -1.47
N LEU A 314 -11.99 10.77 -1.82
CA LEU A 314 -10.75 11.05 -1.09
C LEU A 314 -10.97 11.71 0.28
N SER A 315 -12.10 12.40 0.49
CA SER A 315 -12.41 13.10 1.74
C SER A 315 -13.34 12.36 2.70
N ASN A 316 -13.73 11.10 2.39
CA ASN A 316 -14.60 10.32 3.25
C ASN A 316 -13.94 10.03 4.61
N LYS A 317 -14.33 10.79 5.62
CA LYS A 317 -13.76 10.71 6.98
C LYS A 317 -13.97 9.34 7.64
N GLU A 318 -15.05 8.64 7.32
CA GLU A 318 -15.36 7.34 7.91
C GLU A 318 -14.41 6.25 7.37
N VAL A 319 -14.11 6.28 6.08
CA VAL A 319 -13.13 5.39 5.45
C VAL A 319 -11.71 5.75 5.90
N ILE A 320 -11.36 7.04 5.92
CA ILE A 320 -10.08 7.52 6.45
C ILE A 320 -9.88 7.07 7.91
N ALA A 321 -10.92 7.12 8.74
CA ALA A 321 -10.84 6.68 10.13
C ALA A 321 -10.51 5.18 10.28
N VAL A 322 -10.87 4.34 9.31
CA VAL A 322 -10.42 2.94 9.27
C VAL A 322 -8.92 2.88 9.02
N ASN A 323 -8.40 3.62 8.05
CA ASN A 323 -6.95 3.68 7.77
C ASN A 323 -6.15 4.19 8.98
N GLN A 324 -6.63 5.24 9.61
CA GLN A 324 -5.97 5.95 10.71
C GLN A 324 -6.27 5.38 12.10
N ASP A 325 -6.95 4.23 12.19
CA ASP A 325 -7.24 3.59 13.48
C ASP A 325 -5.97 3.18 14.21
N LYS A 326 -5.81 3.63 15.46
CA LYS A 326 -4.60 3.53 16.27
C LYS A 326 -4.19 2.09 16.65
N LEU A 327 -5.09 1.10 16.50
CA LEU A 327 -4.72 -0.30 16.68
C LEU A 327 -3.65 -0.72 15.67
N GLY A 328 -3.65 -0.10 14.48
CA GLY A 328 -2.62 -0.27 13.46
C GLY A 328 -2.53 -1.67 12.85
N VAL A 329 -3.59 -2.46 12.93
CA VAL A 329 -3.63 -3.81 12.38
C VAL A 329 -4.17 -3.76 10.94
N GLN A 330 -3.36 -4.18 9.99
CA GLN A 330 -3.77 -4.29 8.60
C GLN A 330 -4.88 -5.33 8.44
N GLY A 331 -5.98 -4.96 7.78
CA GLY A 331 -7.00 -5.90 7.36
C GLY A 331 -6.52 -6.76 6.20
N LYS A 332 -7.16 -7.90 6.01
CA LYS A 332 -6.76 -8.91 5.01
C LYS A 332 -7.96 -9.60 4.40
N LYS A 333 -7.73 -10.30 3.29
CA LYS A 333 -8.70 -11.20 2.68
C LYS A 333 -8.97 -12.37 3.64
N VAL A 334 -10.22 -12.53 4.07
CA VAL A 334 -10.63 -13.58 5.01
C VAL A 334 -11.48 -14.66 4.34
N LYS A 335 -12.09 -14.35 3.19
CA LYS A 335 -12.89 -15.29 2.40
C LYS A 335 -12.82 -14.93 0.93
N LYS A 336 -12.81 -15.96 0.08
CA LYS A 336 -12.92 -15.86 -1.37
C LYS A 336 -13.79 -16.97 -1.90
N ASP A 337 -14.74 -16.61 -2.77
CA ASP A 337 -15.60 -17.54 -3.50
C ASP A 337 -15.70 -17.05 -4.96
N GLY A 338 -14.92 -17.66 -5.85
CA GLY A 338 -14.71 -17.14 -7.20
C GLY A 338 -14.16 -15.72 -7.17
N ASP A 339 -14.93 -14.77 -7.73
CA ASP A 339 -14.58 -13.34 -7.77
C ASP A 339 -15.20 -12.53 -6.61
N LEU A 340 -15.89 -13.21 -5.68
CA LEU A 340 -16.51 -12.58 -4.53
C LEU A 340 -15.59 -12.71 -3.31
N GLU A 341 -15.25 -11.58 -2.71
CA GLU A 341 -14.27 -11.54 -1.63
C GLU A 341 -14.82 -10.83 -0.39
N VAL A 342 -14.43 -11.34 0.79
CA VAL A 342 -14.61 -10.66 2.07
C VAL A 342 -13.24 -10.32 2.62
N TRP A 343 -13.03 -9.05 2.92
CA TRP A 343 -11.84 -8.54 3.57
C TRP A 343 -12.21 -7.98 4.93
N ALA A 344 -11.41 -8.20 5.95
CA ALA A 344 -11.71 -7.72 7.29
C ALA A 344 -10.45 -7.47 8.12
N GLY A 345 -10.56 -6.55 9.07
CA GLY A 345 -9.51 -6.27 10.06
C GLY A 345 -10.08 -5.69 11.34
N PRO A 346 -9.42 -5.95 12.49
CA PRO A 346 -9.83 -5.39 13.78
C PRO A 346 -9.51 -3.90 13.85
N LEU A 347 -10.32 -3.18 14.60
CA LEU A 347 -10.15 -1.77 14.94
C LEU A 347 -10.19 -1.59 16.46
N THR A 348 -9.80 -0.41 16.92
CA THR A 348 -9.93 -0.03 18.34
C THR A 348 -11.36 -0.21 18.83
N ASN A 349 -11.52 -0.40 20.16
CA ASN A 349 -12.81 -0.60 20.83
C ASN A 349 -13.57 -1.84 20.34
N HIS A 350 -12.86 -2.91 19.98
CA HIS A 350 -13.42 -4.19 19.52
C HIS A 350 -14.27 -4.07 18.23
N LYS A 351 -14.17 -2.97 17.50
CA LYS A 351 -14.82 -2.85 16.18
C LYS A 351 -14.08 -3.69 15.16
N VAL A 352 -14.80 -4.03 14.08
CA VAL A 352 -14.24 -4.73 12.93
C VAL A 352 -14.60 -3.93 11.67
N ALA A 353 -13.60 -3.65 10.82
CA ALA A 353 -13.85 -3.15 9.47
C ALA A 353 -14.03 -4.34 8.52
N VAL A 354 -15.00 -4.23 7.60
CA VAL A 354 -15.32 -5.27 6.61
C VAL A 354 -15.49 -4.62 5.25
N VAL A 355 -14.90 -5.22 4.22
CA VAL A 355 -15.17 -4.89 2.81
C VAL A 355 -15.75 -6.13 2.13
N LEU A 356 -16.93 -5.99 1.53
CA LEU A 356 -17.53 -6.95 0.63
C LEU A 356 -17.17 -6.50 -0.79
N TRP A 357 -16.35 -7.26 -1.48
CA TRP A 357 -15.77 -6.86 -2.77
C TRP A 357 -16.17 -7.84 -3.89
N ASN A 358 -16.83 -7.32 -4.91
CA ASN A 358 -17.19 -8.06 -6.11
C ASN A 358 -16.20 -7.71 -7.25
N ARG A 359 -15.33 -8.65 -7.58
CA ARG A 359 -14.38 -8.53 -8.69
C ARG A 359 -14.92 -9.10 -10.00
N GLY A 360 -16.13 -9.71 -9.96
CA GLY A 360 -16.81 -10.31 -11.10
C GLY A 360 -17.55 -9.29 -11.95
N SER A 361 -18.07 -9.75 -13.09
CA SER A 361 -18.70 -8.93 -14.12
C SER A 361 -20.22 -8.76 -13.97
N SER A 362 -20.82 -9.24 -12.87
CA SER A 362 -22.26 -9.16 -12.63
C SER A 362 -22.59 -8.91 -11.18
N LEU A 363 -23.76 -8.33 -10.92
CA LEU A 363 -24.32 -8.16 -9.58
C LEU A 363 -24.31 -9.49 -8.81
N ALA A 364 -23.84 -9.47 -7.57
CA ALA A 364 -23.81 -10.64 -6.71
C ALA A 364 -24.08 -10.30 -5.24
N ASN A 365 -24.68 -11.25 -4.51
CA ASN A 365 -24.84 -11.11 -3.06
C ASN A 365 -23.59 -11.67 -2.36
N ILE A 366 -22.95 -10.85 -1.51
CA ILE A 366 -21.79 -11.24 -0.74
C ILE A 366 -22.14 -11.25 0.74
N THR A 367 -21.77 -12.33 1.43
CA THR A 367 -22.03 -12.51 2.85
C THR A 367 -20.75 -12.73 3.64
N ALA A 368 -20.53 -11.87 4.65
CA ALA A 368 -19.53 -12.07 5.69
C ALA A 368 -20.20 -12.65 6.94
N TYR A 369 -19.90 -13.91 7.25
CA TYR A 369 -20.32 -14.52 8.51
C TYR A 369 -19.42 -14.11 9.65
N TRP A 370 -19.94 -14.05 10.90
CA TRP A 370 -19.13 -13.71 12.06
C TRP A 370 -17.92 -14.61 12.23
N SER A 371 -18.04 -15.90 11.85
CA SER A 371 -16.91 -16.84 11.82
C SER A 371 -15.77 -16.43 10.90
N ASP A 372 -16.08 -15.78 9.77
CA ASP A 372 -15.08 -15.36 8.78
C ASP A 372 -14.26 -14.16 9.27
N ILE A 373 -14.88 -13.28 10.06
CA ILE A 373 -14.34 -11.99 10.49
C ILE A 373 -13.95 -11.93 11.98
N GLY A 374 -13.89 -13.09 12.66
CA GLY A 374 -13.40 -13.20 14.04
C GLY A 374 -14.40 -12.77 15.12
N LEU A 375 -15.69 -12.59 14.79
CA LEU A 375 -16.75 -12.34 15.77
C LEU A 375 -17.34 -13.65 16.32
N LYS A 376 -17.79 -13.62 17.58
CA LYS A 376 -18.49 -14.78 18.18
C LYS A 376 -19.89 -14.92 17.58
N PRO A 377 -20.43 -16.15 17.43
CA PRO A 377 -21.78 -16.35 16.86
C PRO A 377 -22.90 -15.59 17.56
N SER A 378 -22.77 -15.35 18.85
CA SER A 378 -23.75 -14.61 19.70
C SER A 378 -23.52 -13.11 19.72
N THR A 379 -22.56 -12.58 18.96
CA THR A 379 -22.28 -11.14 18.94
C THR A 379 -23.40 -10.42 18.18
N ILE A 380 -23.89 -9.34 18.78
CA ILE A 380 -24.82 -8.39 18.15
C ILE A 380 -24.02 -7.14 17.85
N VAL A 381 -24.16 -6.60 16.65
CA VAL A 381 -23.41 -5.41 16.21
C VAL A 381 -24.34 -4.35 15.62
N ASP A 382 -23.96 -3.09 15.70
CA ASP A 382 -24.42 -2.06 14.79
C ASP A 382 -23.45 -2.01 13.60
N ALA A 383 -23.97 -2.17 12.38
CA ALA A 383 -23.19 -2.16 11.14
C ALA A 383 -23.38 -0.82 10.43
N ARG A 384 -22.30 -0.02 10.38
CA ARG A 384 -22.27 1.27 9.70
C ARG A 384 -21.73 1.09 8.29
N ASP A 385 -22.53 1.35 7.27
CA ASP A 385 -22.07 1.48 5.88
C ASP A 385 -21.37 2.83 5.74
N LEU A 386 -20.08 2.80 5.36
CA LEU A 386 -19.21 3.99 5.34
C LEU A 386 -19.39 4.83 4.07
N TRP A 387 -19.99 4.27 3.03
CA TRP A 387 -20.29 4.96 1.79
C TRP A 387 -21.73 5.47 1.72
N ALA A 388 -22.68 4.66 2.16
CA ALA A 388 -24.09 5.06 2.25
C ALA A 388 -24.40 5.91 3.48
N HIS A 389 -23.46 6.06 4.42
CA HIS A 389 -23.63 6.78 5.68
C HIS A 389 -24.87 6.34 6.47
N SER A 390 -25.23 5.05 6.37
CA SER A 390 -26.39 4.42 7.01
C SER A 390 -25.96 3.39 8.05
N THR A 391 -26.86 3.05 8.98
CA THR A 391 -26.55 2.08 10.04
C THR A 391 -27.67 1.07 10.16
N GLU A 392 -27.34 -0.20 9.92
CA GLU A 392 -28.16 -1.34 10.32
C GLU A 392 -27.89 -1.64 11.79
N ARG A 393 -28.95 -1.64 12.59
CA ARG A 393 -28.84 -1.90 14.04
C ARG A 393 -29.09 -3.35 14.37
N SER A 394 -28.37 -3.83 15.36
CA SER A 394 -28.56 -5.16 15.95
C SER A 394 -28.43 -6.33 14.96
N ALA A 395 -27.57 -6.17 13.97
CA ALA A 395 -27.23 -7.26 13.05
C ALA A 395 -26.61 -8.45 13.81
N GLN A 396 -26.96 -9.67 13.38
CA GLN A 396 -26.57 -10.91 14.05
C GLN A 396 -26.10 -11.94 13.04
N LYS A 397 -25.12 -12.75 13.43
CA LYS A 397 -24.56 -13.89 12.68
C LYS A 397 -23.81 -13.51 11.42
N GLN A 398 -24.25 -12.52 10.65
CA GLN A 398 -23.68 -12.14 9.36
C GLN A 398 -24.07 -10.72 8.97
N ILE A 399 -23.34 -10.17 7.98
CA ILE A 399 -23.76 -9.04 7.17
C ILE A 399 -23.72 -9.45 5.70
N SER A 400 -24.74 -9.05 4.94
CA SER A 400 -24.87 -9.37 3.51
C SER A 400 -25.27 -8.13 2.74
N ALA A 401 -24.79 -8.02 1.51
CA ALA A 401 -25.20 -6.97 0.59
C ALA A 401 -25.15 -7.45 -0.86
N GLU A 402 -26.04 -6.92 -1.68
CA GLU A 402 -25.86 -6.94 -3.13
C GLU A 402 -24.79 -5.94 -3.52
N VAL A 403 -23.83 -6.40 -4.31
CA VAL A 403 -22.65 -5.63 -4.75
C VAL A 403 -22.57 -5.74 -6.26
N ASP A 404 -22.60 -4.61 -6.93
CA ASP A 404 -22.49 -4.54 -8.39
C ASP A 404 -21.13 -5.06 -8.89
N SER A 405 -21.06 -5.29 -10.22
CA SER A 405 -19.78 -5.60 -10.89
C SER A 405 -18.72 -4.57 -10.58
N HIS A 406 -17.49 -5.02 -10.25
CA HIS A 406 -16.34 -4.17 -9.92
C HIS A 406 -16.63 -3.14 -8.82
N ALA A 407 -17.52 -3.47 -7.88
CA ALA A 407 -17.92 -2.60 -6.78
C ALA A 407 -17.59 -3.21 -5.42
N CYS A 408 -17.73 -2.41 -4.37
CA CYS A 408 -17.61 -2.87 -3.00
C CYS A 408 -18.58 -2.17 -2.05
N LYS A 409 -18.81 -2.78 -0.90
CA LYS A 409 -19.44 -2.17 0.27
C LYS A 409 -18.44 -2.21 1.43
N MET A 410 -18.34 -1.12 2.18
CA MET A 410 -17.45 -1.04 3.32
C MET A 410 -18.20 -0.71 4.60
N TYR A 411 -17.96 -1.52 5.63
CA TYR A 411 -18.65 -1.40 6.92
C TYR A 411 -17.67 -1.29 8.07
N THR A 412 -18.10 -0.59 9.14
CA THR A 412 -17.58 -0.80 10.48
C THR A 412 -18.64 -1.46 11.35
N LEU A 413 -18.28 -2.60 11.95
CA LEU A 413 -19.14 -3.35 12.86
C LEU A 413 -18.77 -3.02 14.29
N LYS A 414 -19.73 -2.46 15.06
CA LYS A 414 -19.55 -2.10 16.46
C LYS A 414 -20.31 -3.07 17.34
N PRO A 415 -19.64 -3.98 18.08
CA PRO A 415 -20.31 -4.88 19.01
C PRO A 415 -21.03 -4.13 20.12
N HIS A 416 -22.24 -4.60 20.47
CA HIS A 416 -22.94 -4.13 21.65
C HIS A 416 -22.17 -4.55 22.92
N LYS A 417 -22.10 -3.66 23.89
CA LYS A 417 -21.56 -4.03 25.21
C LYS A 417 -22.49 -5.06 25.84
N ARG A 418 -21.92 -6.17 26.34
CA ARG A 418 -22.70 -7.09 27.18
C ARG A 418 -23.12 -6.33 28.44
N VAL A 419 -24.41 -6.20 28.67
CA VAL A 419 -24.95 -5.83 29.97
C VAL A 419 -24.80 -7.10 30.83
N HIS A 420 -23.85 -7.10 31.76
CA HIS A 420 -23.79 -8.12 32.79
C HIS A 420 -24.94 -7.81 33.76
N HIS A 421 -25.98 -8.62 33.70
CA HIS A 421 -27.03 -8.67 34.72
C HIS A 421 -26.57 -9.55 35.86
#